data_bc6518eeb018d98eefc74fa91bbd45f0
#
_entry.id   bc6518eeb018d98eefc74fa91bbd45f0
#
_cell.length_a   1.000
_cell.length_b   1.000
_cell.length_c   1.000
_cell.angle_alpha   90.00
_cell.angle_beta   90.00
_cell.angle_gamma   90.00
#
_symmetry.space_group_name_H-M   'P 1'
#
loop_
_entity.id
_entity.type
_entity.pdbx_description
1 polymer ?
#
loop_
_entity_poly.entity_id
_entity_poly.type
_entity_poly.pdbx_seq_one_letter_code
_entity_poly.pdbx_strand_id
1 'polypeptide(L)'
;MKKFLSAILSFAMIFALSIPAFAADITVAPTETVTNEYQSMLELQKISNATLAAEGYTPSEIETIRNTDQIFDDHIALLNTLSDNSLQTAGYTVDQIRGIRNYDPDSATVNEKVALSAECVTTSTIDNYTGTTGRVTSEFEWVGVPAFKMTDILITAWNLSLIH
;
A
#
# COMPACT_ATOMS: atom_id res chain seq x y z
N MET A 1 9.81 -4.83 19.93
CA MET A 1 9.63 -5.95 19.00
C MET A 1 8.59 -5.54 17.96
N LYS A 2 9.04 -4.83 16.89
CA LYS A 2 8.19 -4.23 15.84
C LYS A 2 8.54 -4.91 14.50
N LYS A 3 8.30 -6.23 14.36
CA LYS A 3 8.96 -7.00 13.28
C LYS A 3 8.01 -7.70 12.29
N PHE A 4 6.71 -7.62 12.43
CA PHE A 4 5.81 -8.43 11.61
C PHE A 4 4.96 -7.66 10.59
N LEU A 5 4.73 -6.36 10.78
CA LEU A 5 4.03 -5.55 9.78
C LEU A 5 4.83 -5.44 8.47
N SER A 6 6.15 -5.54 8.59
CA SER A 6 7.09 -5.70 7.49
C SER A 6 6.82 -6.93 6.61
N ALA A 7 6.13 -7.95 7.11
CA ALA A 7 6.02 -9.22 6.39
C ALA A 7 5.07 -9.16 5.18
N ILE A 8 3.98 -8.41 5.25
CA ILE A 8 3.01 -8.35 4.15
C ILE A 8 3.51 -7.40 3.06
N LEU A 9 4.08 -6.26 3.41
CA LEU A 9 4.72 -5.35 2.46
C LEU A 9 6.07 -5.90 1.97
N SER A 10 6.80 -6.68 2.79
CA SER A 10 8.10 -7.28 2.44
C SER A 10 7.96 -8.50 1.52
N PHE A 11 6.83 -9.20 1.49
CA PHE A 11 6.68 -10.39 0.64
C PHE A 11 6.66 -10.03 -0.86
N ALA A 12 6.24 -8.82 -1.22
CA ALA A 12 6.30 -8.33 -2.60
C ALA A 12 7.73 -7.95 -3.05
N MET A 13 8.64 -7.62 -2.12
CA MET A 13 10.02 -7.20 -2.46
C MET A 13 11.04 -8.36 -2.56
N ILE A 14 10.73 -9.54 -2.04
CA ILE A 14 11.74 -10.63 -1.94
C ILE A 14 12.09 -11.27 -3.27
N PHE A 15 11.25 -11.14 -4.31
CA PHE A 15 11.48 -11.83 -5.59
C PHE A 15 12.31 -11.07 -6.63
N ALA A 16 12.67 -9.81 -6.39
CA ALA A 16 13.30 -8.97 -7.42
C ALA A 16 14.84 -8.87 -7.37
N LEU A 17 15.53 -9.40 -6.35
CA LEU A 17 16.96 -9.11 -6.15
C LEU A 17 17.84 -10.37 -6.08
N SER A 18 17.78 -11.24 -7.08
CA SER A 18 18.89 -12.16 -7.36
C SER A 18 19.87 -11.48 -8.32
N ILE A 19 20.83 -10.70 -7.81
CA ILE A 19 21.87 -10.07 -8.60
C ILE A 19 23.13 -10.97 -8.53
N PRO A 20 23.66 -11.45 -9.65
CA PRO A 20 24.96 -12.13 -9.64
C PRO A 20 26.07 -11.14 -9.29
N ALA A 21 26.97 -11.55 -8.38
CA ALA A 21 28.12 -10.75 -7.94
C ALA A 21 29.16 -10.61 -9.05
N PHE A 22 29.03 -9.62 -9.94
CA PHE A 22 30.11 -9.15 -10.81
C PHE A 22 30.24 -7.64 -10.66
N ALA A 23 31.50 -7.21 -10.45
CA ALA A 23 31.87 -5.79 -10.33
C ALA A 23 31.71 -5.07 -11.70
N ALA A 24 30.53 -4.58 -11.96
CA ALA A 24 30.25 -3.57 -12.95
C ALA A 24 29.29 -2.58 -12.30
N ASP A 25 29.31 -1.31 -12.67
CA ASP A 25 28.30 -0.33 -12.28
C ASP A 25 26.90 -0.88 -12.68
N ILE A 26 26.26 -1.60 -11.79
CA ILE A 26 24.95 -2.19 -12.05
C ILE A 26 23.91 -1.14 -11.67
N THR A 27 23.37 -0.48 -12.68
CA THR A 27 22.13 0.28 -12.52
C THR A 27 20.98 -0.73 -12.49
N VAL A 28 20.43 -0.98 -11.31
CA VAL A 28 19.22 -1.81 -11.19
C VAL A 28 18.03 -0.98 -11.60
N ALA A 29 17.24 -1.50 -12.54
CA ALA A 29 16.02 -0.82 -12.95
C ALA A 29 15.09 -0.58 -11.74
N PRO A 30 14.41 0.57 -11.67
CA PRO A 30 13.43 0.83 -10.62
C PRO A 30 12.40 -0.30 -10.54
N THR A 31 12.09 -0.72 -9.32
CA THR A 31 11.01 -1.69 -9.06
C THR A 31 9.81 -0.93 -8.55
N GLU A 32 8.69 -1.09 -9.23
CA GLU A 32 7.41 -0.51 -8.82
C GLU A 32 6.53 -1.58 -8.21
N THR A 33 5.87 -1.23 -7.11
CA THR A 33 4.86 -2.06 -6.44
C THR A 33 3.63 -1.21 -6.19
N VAL A 34 2.47 -1.71 -6.61
CA VAL A 34 1.18 -1.06 -6.36
C VAL A 34 0.45 -1.84 -5.27
N THR A 35 0.00 -1.14 -4.25
CA THR A 35 -0.75 -1.70 -3.13
C THR A 35 -2.11 -1.00 -3.03
N ASN A 36 -3.18 -1.79 -3.14
CA ASN A 36 -4.54 -1.29 -3.01
C ASN A 36 -4.93 -1.20 -1.53
N GLU A 37 -5.44 -0.05 -1.11
CA GLU A 37 -5.74 0.24 0.28
C GLU A 37 -6.84 -0.66 0.84
N TYR A 38 -7.99 -0.76 0.17
CA TYR A 38 -9.12 -1.55 0.64
C TYR A 38 -8.77 -3.05 0.71
N GLN A 39 -8.07 -3.57 -0.30
CA GLN A 39 -7.62 -4.96 -0.30
C GLN A 39 -6.67 -5.25 0.88
N SER A 40 -5.77 -4.32 1.20
CA SER A 40 -4.88 -4.45 2.35
C SER A 40 -5.66 -4.53 3.67
N MET A 41 -6.71 -3.73 3.81
CA MET A 41 -7.57 -3.77 5.00
C MET A 41 -8.31 -5.10 5.13
N LEU A 42 -8.78 -5.70 4.02
CA LEU A 42 -9.41 -7.02 4.04
C LEU A 42 -8.43 -8.12 4.49
N GLU A 43 -7.15 -8.04 4.12
CA GLU A 43 -6.14 -8.98 4.61
C GLU A 43 -5.91 -8.83 6.13
N LEU A 44 -5.86 -7.59 6.62
CA LEU A 44 -5.74 -7.32 8.06
C LEU A 44 -6.95 -7.81 8.85
N GLN A 45 -8.16 -7.79 8.28
CA GLN A 45 -9.37 -8.32 8.92
C GLN A 45 -9.28 -9.82 9.22
N LYS A 46 -8.48 -10.59 8.49
CA LYS A 46 -8.27 -12.03 8.72
C LYS A 46 -7.41 -12.32 9.94
N ILE A 47 -6.68 -11.31 10.44
CA ILE A 47 -5.78 -11.42 11.58
C ILE A 47 -6.55 -11.17 12.87
N SER A 48 -6.27 -11.94 13.95
CA SER A 48 -6.94 -11.75 15.24
C SER A 48 -6.56 -10.42 15.90
N ASN A 49 -7.45 -9.85 16.72
CA ASN A 49 -7.14 -8.60 17.46
C ASN A 49 -5.92 -8.76 18.38
N ALA A 50 -5.74 -9.94 18.98
CA ALA A 50 -4.59 -10.22 19.83
C ALA A 50 -3.28 -10.22 19.04
N THR A 51 -3.30 -10.75 17.83
CA THR A 51 -2.14 -10.75 16.93
C THR A 51 -1.84 -9.34 16.46
N LEU A 52 -2.84 -8.58 15.99
CA LEU A 52 -2.68 -7.18 15.59
C LEU A 52 -2.10 -6.34 16.72
N ALA A 53 -2.61 -6.48 17.94
CA ALA A 53 -2.08 -5.77 19.11
C ALA A 53 -0.62 -6.18 19.42
N ALA A 54 -0.27 -7.46 19.26
CA ALA A 54 1.11 -7.93 19.44
C ALA A 54 2.07 -7.40 18.36
N GLU A 55 1.55 -7.14 17.15
CA GLU A 55 2.27 -6.50 16.03
C GLU A 55 2.41 -4.99 16.19
N GLY A 56 1.70 -4.39 17.15
CA GLY A 56 1.84 -2.99 17.53
C GLY A 56 0.72 -2.08 17.05
N TYR A 57 -0.37 -2.63 16.49
CA TYR A 57 -1.55 -1.83 16.18
C TYR A 57 -2.21 -1.32 17.46
N THR A 58 -2.60 -0.07 17.44
CA THR A 58 -3.36 0.55 18.51
C THR A 58 -4.82 0.04 18.52
N PRO A 59 -5.53 0.13 19.65
CA PRO A 59 -6.96 -0.20 19.69
C PRO A 59 -7.79 0.54 18.62
N SER A 60 -7.48 1.80 18.35
CA SER A 60 -8.16 2.62 17.32
C SER A 60 -7.90 2.09 15.91
N GLU A 61 -6.67 1.68 15.59
CA GLU A 61 -6.33 1.09 14.29
C GLU A 61 -7.02 -0.27 14.13
N ILE A 62 -7.07 -1.09 15.18
CA ILE A 62 -7.81 -2.36 15.17
C ILE A 62 -9.31 -2.11 14.93
N GLU A 63 -9.88 -1.09 15.56
CA GLU A 63 -11.28 -0.70 15.31
C GLU A 63 -11.48 -0.25 13.86
N THR A 64 -10.57 0.56 13.31
CA THR A 64 -10.57 0.94 11.88
C THR A 64 -10.56 -0.28 10.98
N ILE A 65 -9.68 -1.26 11.24
CA ILE A 65 -9.61 -2.51 10.47
C ILE A 65 -10.96 -3.28 10.54
N ARG A 66 -11.61 -3.34 11.69
CA ARG A 66 -12.90 -4.07 11.83
C ARG A 66 -14.07 -3.36 11.18
N ASN A 67 -14.00 -2.04 11.07
CA ASN A 67 -15.04 -1.20 10.47
C ASN A 67 -14.71 -0.80 9.02
N THR A 68 -13.86 -1.54 8.33
CA THR A 68 -13.38 -1.24 6.97
C THR A 68 -14.52 -0.88 6.01
N ASP A 69 -15.57 -1.69 5.95
CA ASP A 69 -16.67 -1.46 5.03
C ASP A 69 -17.39 -0.12 5.30
N GLN A 70 -17.75 0.12 6.55
CA GLN A 70 -18.45 1.35 6.93
C GLN A 70 -17.60 2.60 6.66
N ILE A 71 -16.31 2.54 7.02
CA ILE A 71 -15.38 3.65 6.79
C ILE A 71 -15.23 3.92 5.30
N PHE A 72 -15.13 2.86 4.49
CA PHE A 72 -15.04 2.98 3.05
C PHE A 72 -16.32 3.59 2.44
N ASP A 73 -17.50 3.12 2.85
CA ASP A 73 -18.78 3.62 2.38
C ASP A 73 -18.97 5.11 2.72
N ASP A 74 -18.61 5.52 3.96
CA ASP A 74 -18.61 6.92 4.40
C ASP A 74 -17.63 7.77 3.57
N HIS A 75 -16.46 7.21 3.25
CA HIS A 75 -15.46 7.86 2.41
C HIS A 75 -15.96 8.08 0.98
N ILE A 76 -16.56 7.08 0.34
CA ILE A 76 -17.16 7.24 -0.99
C ILE A 76 -18.29 8.28 -0.97
N ALA A 77 -19.11 8.30 0.08
CA ALA A 77 -20.12 9.34 0.25
C ALA A 77 -19.50 10.75 0.28
N LEU A 78 -18.37 10.91 0.98
CA LEU A 78 -17.59 12.17 1.00
C LEU A 78 -17.04 12.51 -0.39
N LEU A 79 -16.38 11.55 -1.08
CA LEU A 79 -15.86 11.77 -2.44
C LEU A 79 -16.97 12.19 -3.40
N ASN A 80 -18.16 11.64 -3.24
CA ASN A 80 -19.32 11.99 -4.08
C ASN A 80 -19.78 13.44 -3.92
N THR A 81 -19.36 14.15 -2.87
CA THR A 81 -19.60 15.59 -2.70
C THR A 81 -18.62 16.47 -3.47
N LEU A 82 -17.47 15.93 -3.87
CA LEU A 82 -16.42 16.67 -4.58
C LEU A 82 -16.76 16.84 -6.07
N SER A 83 -16.20 17.88 -6.71
CA SER A 83 -16.33 18.03 -8.15
C SER A 83 -15.52 16.99 -8.92
N ASP A 84 -15.92 16.66 -10.15
CA ASP A 84 -15.17 15.73 -11.02
C ASP A 84 -13.74 16.23 -11.27
N ASN A 85 -13.55 17.55 -11.41
CA ASN A 85 -12.22 18.14 -11.57
C ASN A 85 -11.35 17.94 -10.32
N SER A 86 -11.93 18.02 -9.11
CA SER A 86 -11.21 17.76 -7.86
C SER A 86 -10.80 16.29 -7.76
N LEU A 87 -11.69 15.38 -8.14
CA LEU A 87 -11.39 13.94 -8.17
C LEU A 87 -10.32 13.61 -9.20
N GLN A 88 -10.38 14.19 -10.41
CA GLN A 88 -9.32 14.01 -11.42
C GLN A 88 -7.96 14.53 -10.93
N THR A 89 -7.94 15.68 -10.24
CA THR A 89 -6.72 16.22 -9.66
C THR A 89 -6.15 15.31 -8.57
N ALA A 90 -6.99 14.59 -7.85
CA ALA A 90 -6.60 13.58 -6.86
C ALA A 90 -6.19 12.23 -7.49
N GLY A 91 -6.18 12.11 -8.81
CA GLY A 91 -5.71 10.93 -9.54
C GLY A 91 -6.80 9.93 -9.94
N TYR A 92 -8.09 10.22 -9.66
CA TYR A 92 -9.18 9.33 -10.07
C TYR A 92 -9.41 9.39 -11.59
N THR A 93 -9.55 8.22 -12.20
CA THR A 93 -9.92 8.09 -13.62
C THR A 93 -11.41 8.45 -13.84
N VAL A 94 -11.77 8.73 -15.09
CA VAL A 94 -13.17 9.00 -15.47
C VAL A 94 -14.11 7.84 -15.09
N ASP A 95 -13.63 6.59 -15.22
CA ASP A 95 -14.42 5.42 -14.87
C ASP A 95 -14.58 5.26 -13.35
N GLN A 96 -13.55 5.54 -12.57
CA GLN A 96 -13.64 5.58 -11.11
C GLN A 96 -14.59 6.69 -10.64
N ILE A 97 -14.53 7.88 -11.24
CA ILE A 97 -15.44 8.98 -10.91
C ILE A 97 -16.89 8.56 -11.20
N ARG A 98 -17.14 7.90 -12.34
CA ARG A 98 -18.47 7.36 -12.65
C ARG A 98 -18.90 6.31 -11.63
N GLY A 99 -18.00 5.43 -11.20
CA GLY A 99 -18.24 4.46 -10.12
C GLY A 99 -18.62 5.14 -8.81
N ILE A 100 -17.87 6.19 -8.38
CA ILE A 100 -18.17 6.98 -7.18
C ILE A 100 -19.57 7.61 -7.26
N ARG A 101 -19.96 8.17 -8.43
CA ARG A 101 -21.29 8.78 -8.62
C ARG A 101 -22.46 7.79 -8.55
N ASN A 102 -22.22 6.55 -8.95
CA ASN A 102 -23.22 5.49 -9.00
C ASN A 102 -23.08 4.48 -7.85
N TYR A 103 -22.22 4.75 -6.88
CA TYR A 103 -21.94 3.84 -5.77
C TYR A 103 -23.19 3.66 -4.89
N ASP A 104 -23.53 2.41 -4.63
CA ASP A 104 -24.60 2.00 -3.73
C ASP A 104 -24.02 1.05 -2.67
N PRO A 105 -23.88 1.49 -1.40
CA PRO A 105 -23.27 0.68 -0.35
C PRO A 105 -24.00 -0.63 -0.08
N ASP A 106 -25.33 -0.67 -0.30
CA ASP A 106 -26.15 -1.84 -0.02
C ASP A 106 -25.95 -2.98 -1.03
N SER A 107 -25.43 -2.65 -2.24
CA SER A 107 -25.23 -3.62 -3.32
C SER A 107 -23.79 -3.75 -3.79
N ALA A 108 -22.89 -2.89 -3.31
CA ALA A 108 -21.51 -2.84 -3.76
C ALA A 108 -20.73 -4.13 -3.44
N THR A 109 -20.09 -4.68 -4.46
CA THR A 109 -19.23 -5.85 -4.34
C THR A 109 -17.83 -5.47 -3.85
N VAL A 110 -17.08 -6.44 -3.31
CA VAL A 110 -15.66 -6.26 -2.95
C VAL A 110 -14.83 -5.74 -4.13
N ASN A 111 -15.07 -6.26 -5.34
CA ASN A 111 -14.33 -5.83 -6.53
C ASN A 111 -14.61 -4.36 -6.89
N GLU A 112 -15.83 -3.89 -6.72
CA GLU A 112 -16.18 -2.48 -6.92
C GLU A 112 -15.48 -1.60 -5.88
N LYS A 113 -15.49 -2.00 -4.60
CA LYS A 113 -14.79 -1.27 -3.54
C LYS A 113 -13.28 -1.20 -3.80
N VAL A 114 -12.65 -2.31 -4.21
CA VAL A 114 -11.23 -2.35 -4.61
C VAL A 114 -10.97 -1.40 -5.79
N ALA A 115 -11.82 -1.39 -6.81
CA ALA A 115 -11.63 -0.55 -8.00
C ALA A 115 -11.76 0.96 -7.70
N LEU A 116 -12.47 1.34 -6.64
CA LEU A 116 -12.70 2.74 -6.24
C LEU A 116 -11.76 3.22 -5.12
N SER A 117 -11.03 2.31 -4.47
CA SER A 117 -10.13 2.66 -3.37
C SER A 117 -8.82 3.27 -3.89
N ALA A 118 -8.14 4.00 -3.00
CA ALA A 118 -6.83 4.55 -3.30
C ALA A 118 -5.76 3.46 -3.44
N GLU A 119 -4.72 3.77 -4.20
CA GLU A 119 -3.57 2.91 -4.40
C GLU A 119 -2.30 3.62 -3.94
N CYS A 120 -1.43 2.90 -3.24
CA CYS A 120 -0.09 3.36 -2.91
C CYS A 120 0.91 2.76 -3.92
N VAL A 121 1.54 3.61 -4.72
CA VAL A 121 2.60 3.23 -5.64
C VAL A 121 3.93 3.44 -4.93
N THR A 122 4.70 2.37 -4.77
CA THR A 122 6.04 2.41 -4.17
C THR A 122 7.07 2.13 -5.26
N THR A 123 7.97 3.08 -5.51
CA THR A 123 9.09 2.94 -6.44
C THR A 123 10.38 2.81 -5.65
N SER A 124 11.11 1.72 -5.83
CA SER A 124 12.41 1.48 -5.20
C SER A 124 13.52 1.47 -6.23
N THR A 125 14.58 2.25 -5.98
CA THR A 125 15.79 2.33 -6.81
C THR A 125 17.01 1.93 -6.00
N ILE A 126 17.99 1.33 -6.65
CA ILE A 126 19.30 1.04 -6.07
C ILE A 126 20.35 1.81 -6.86
N ASP A 127 20.99 2.76 -6.19
CA ASP A 127 22.02 3.61 -6.77
C ASP A 127 23.41 3.31 -6.16
N ASN A 128 24.45 3.57 -6.93
CA ASN A 128 25.85 3.52 -6.47
C ASN A 128 26.22 2.16 -5.84
N TYR A 129 25.80 1.06 -6.45
CA TYR A 129 26.19 -0.27 -5.98
C TYR A 129 27.67 -0.54 -6.29
N THR A 130 28.49 -0.70 -5.25
CA THR A 130 29.95 -0.95 -5.37
C THR A 130 30.34 -2.40 -5.09
N GLY A 131 29.38 -3.32 -5.03
CA GLY A 131 29.59 -4.71 -4.63
C GLY A 131 29.56 -4.94 -3.12
N THR A 132 29.81 -3.91 -2.31
CA THR A 132 29.76 -3.98 -0.83
C THR A 132 28.83 -2.95 -0.21
N THR A 133 28.53 -1.87 -0.91
CA THR A 133 27.63 -0.80 -0.46
C THR A 133 26.73 -0.35 -1.60
N GLY A 134 25.52 0.07 -1.28
CA GLY A 134 24.58 0.66 -2.21
C GLY A 134 23.63 1.60 -1.47
N ARG A 135 23.02 2.53 -2.23
CA ARG A 135 21.95 3.36 -1.72
C ARG A 135 20.63 2.83 -2.27
N VAL A 136 19.69 2.53 -1.39
CA VAL A 136 18.30 2.28 -1.76
C VAL A 136 17.50 3.54 -1.49
N THR A 137 16.77 3.99 -2.49
CA THR A 137 15.80 5.08 -2.38
C THR A 137 14.42 4.47 -2.64
N SER A 138 13.49 4.67 -1.72
CA SER A 138 12.09 4.29 -1.91
C SER A 138 11.25 5.54 -1.87
N GLU A 139 10.46 5.73 -2.92
CA GLU A 139 9.47 6.80 -3.05
C GLU A 139 8.08 6.16 -3.06
N PHE A 140 7.11 6.83 -2.47
CA PHE A 140 5.73 6.39 -2.49
C PHE A 140 4.80 7.54 -2.82
N GLU A 141 3.78 7.22 -3.60
CA GLU A 141 2.75 8.17 -4.04
C GLU A 141 1.38 7.54 -3.87
N TRP A 142 0.43 8.32 -3.35
CA TRP A 142 -0.97 7.93 -3.32
C TRP A 142 -1.68 8.37 -4.60
N VAL A 143 -2.31 7.41 -5.26
CA VAL A 143 -3.24 7.64 -6.36
C VAL A 143 -4.65 7.51 -5.81
N GLY A 144 -5.41 8.60 -5.84
CA GLY A 144 -6.68 8.71 -5.11
C GLY A 144 -6.49 9.26 -3.68
N VAL A 145 -7.60 9.40 -2.99
CA VAL A 145 -7.65 9.89 -1.60
C VAL A 145 -7.79 8.71 -0.65
N PRO A 146 -6.83 8.45 0.24
CA PRO A 146 -6.93 7.35 1.19
C PRO A 146 -8.12 7.48 2.14
N ALA A 147 -8.86 6.40 2.31
CA ALA A 147 -10.02 6.30 3.22
C ALA A 147 -9.58 6.03 4.67
N PHE A 148 -8.52 5.25 4.86
CA PHE A 148 -8.12 4.75 6.16
C PHE A 148 -6.95 5.56 6.72
N LYS A 149 -7.16 6.18 7.89
CA LYS A 149 -6.13 6.92 8.62
C LYS A 149 -5.36 5.96 9.51
N MET A 150 -4.32 5.36 8.97
CA MET A 150 -3.41 4.49 9.70
C MET A 150 -2.00 5.09 9.72
N THR A 151 -1.18 4.66 10.68
CA THR A 151 0.22 5.08 10.73
C THR A 151 1.00 4.35 9.66
N ASP A 152 1.41 5.06 8.60
CA ASP A 152 2.26 4.50 7.57
C ASP A 152 3.69 4.30 8.10
N ILE A 153 4.17 3.07 8.08
CA ILE A 153 5.53 2.73 8.47
C ILE A 153 6.26 2.19 7.24
N LEU A 154 7.17 2.98 6.71
CA LEU A 154 8.10 2.50 5.68
C LEU A 154 9.24 1.75 6.35
N ILE A 155 9.38 0.45 6.08
CA ILE A 155 10.49 -0.38 6.56
C ILE A 155 11.25 -0.92 5.36
N THR A 156 12.53 -0.57 5.25
CA THR A 156 13.45 -1.17 4.31
C THR A 156 14.20 -2.30 5.02
N ALA A 157 13.98 -3.55 4.60
CA ALA A 157 14.66 -4.72 5.14
C ALA A 157 15.71 -5.24 4.15
N TRP A 158 16.92 -5.54 4.64
CA TRP A 158 17.98 -6.14 3.88
C TRP A 158 18.16 -7.59 4.29
N ASN A 159 18.30 -8.48 3.33
CA ASN A 159 18.75 -9.83 3.58
C ASN A 159 20.27 -9.89 3.42
N LEU A 160 20.98 -9.77 4.53
CA LEU A 160 22.45 -9.84 4.57
C LEU A 160 23.03 -11.22 4.25
N SER A 161 22.20 -12.28 4.14
CA SER A 161 22.65 -13.62 3.79
C SER A 161 23.08 -13.78 2.33
N LEU A 162 22.86 -12.76 1.51
CA LEU A 162 23.26 -12.73 0.09
C LEU A 162 24.61 -12.05 -0.16
N ILE A 163 25.31 -11.62 0.91
CA ILE A 163 26.59 -10.88 0.82
C ILE A 163 27.80 -11.79 1.19
N HIS A 164 27.71 -13.10 1.02
CA HIS A 164 28.83 -14.01 1.22
C HIS A 164 29.23 -14.69 -0.06
#